data_f08516405052eabf1970c8364ad15be7
#
_entry.id   f08516405052eabf1970c8364ad15be7
#
_cell.length_a   1.000
_cell.length_b   1.000
_cell.length_c   1.000
_cell.angle_alpha   90.00
_cell.angle_beta   90.00
_cell.angle_gamma   90.00
#
_symmetry.space_group_name_H-M   'P 1'
#
loop_
_entity.id
_entity.type
_entity.pdbx_description
1 polymer ?
#
loop_
_entity_poly.entity_id
_entity_poly.type
_entity_poly.pdbx_seq_one_letter_code
_entity_poly.pdbx_strand_id
1 'polypeptide(L)'
;MNRRVFSAVALGAAAAADSAFGQAPSWNQFRPQPGSLKEKMHKGQPVRTAAAPTDFSRSQLEESIKKNGKVDLFSLDGQHRPLPDERDLVKFCKLSEELGAGVQLRIPHPRLAYMTGRFADLGVLAIMVPLVEDVETADEAIKNFYYPPLGDRSWGGEFRFGEKPPTDRLKYAQWWNGTGMLGFQIETVRAALNVRKIVKPGVDWISWGPGDMSFDIERHSNSPFKTLNEVHAFVIEQLKGFDVRLPAP
;
A
#
# COMPACT_ATOMS: atom_id res chain seq x y z
N MET A 1 -14.46 -28.21 -63.06
CA MET A 1 -13.12 -28.48 -62.51
C MET A 1 -12.36 -27.15 -62.40
N ASN A 2 -12.33 -26.57 -61.24
CA ASN A 2 -11.34 -25.54 -60.92
C ASN A 2 -11.28 -25.39 -59.39
N ARG A 3 -10.21 -25.93 -58.81
CA ARG A 3 -9.88 -25.80 -57.38
C ARG A 3 -9.36 -24.38 -57.18
N ARG A 4 -10.02 -23.62 -56.32
CA ARG A 4 -9.54 -22.32 -55.86
C ARG A 4 -8.55 -22.57 -54.71
N VAL A 5 -7.36 -22.07 -54.89
CA VAL A 5 -6.30 -21.93 -53.90
C VAL A 5 -6.70 -20.83 -52.95
N PHE A 6 -6.91 -21.10 -51.67
CA PHE A 6 -6.96 -20.10 -50.61
C PHE A 6 -5.55 -19.87 -50.09
N SER A 7 -5.01 -18.73 -50.44
CA SER A 7 -3.73 -18.24 -49.93
C SER A 7 -3.82 -17.93 -48.43
N ALA A 8 -2.89 -18.47 -47.69
CA ALA A 8 -2.62 -18.14 -46.32
C ALA A 8 -1.99 -16.74 -46.24
N VAL A 9 -2.75 -15.76 -45.74
CA VAL A 9 -2.25 -14.47 -45.25
C VAL A 9 -3.01 -14.14 -43.98
N ALA A 10 -2.54 -14.65 -42.86
CA ALA A 10 -2.90 -14.16 -41.53
C ALA A 10 -2.02 -14.82 -40.47
N LEU A 11 -0.71 -14.59 -40.51
CA LEU A 11 0.20 -14.91 -39.41
C LEU A 11 1.35 -13.90 -39.43
N GLY A 12 1.05 -12.66 -39.12
CA GLY A 12 2.05 -11.60 -39.10
C GLY A 12 1.75 -10.39 -38.24
N ALA A 13 0.58 -10.35 -37.56
CA ALA A 13 0.16 -9.18 -36.77
C ALA A 13 0.14 -9.37 -35.25
N ALA A 14 0.42 -10.57 -34.75
CA ALA A 14 0.38 -10.83 -33.32
C ALA A 14 1.73 -10.63 -32.60
N ALA A 15 2.84 -10.49 -33.32
CA ALA A 15 4.17 -10.37 -32.70
C ALA A 15 4.67 -8.92 -32.50
N ALA A 16 3.92 -7.91 -32.98
CA ALA A 16 4.34 -6.51 -32.88
C ALA A 16 3.59 -5.70 -31.79
N ALA A 17 2.60 -6.29 -31.13
CA ALA A 17 1.85 -5.60 -30.07
C ALA A 17 2.50 -5.72 -28.68
N ASP A 18 3.38 -6.70 -28.46
CA ASP A 18 4.03 -6.92 -27.15
C ASP A 18 5.22 -5.99 -26.86
N SER A 19 5.68 -5.20 -27.83
CA SER A 19 6.82 -4.29 -27.63
C SER A 19 6.43 -2.85 -27.31
N ALA A 20 5.14 -2.50 -27.31
CA ALA A 20 4.66 -1.16 -27.00
C ALA A 20 4.27 -0.98 -25.52
N PHE A 21 4.03 -2.06 -24.79
CA PHE A 21 3.88 -2.05 -23.34
C PHE A 21 5.23 -2.41 -22.75
N GLY A 22 5.95 -1.41 -22.21
CA GLY A 22 7.24 -1.61 -21.57
C GLY A 22 7.21 -2.79 -20.61
N GLN A 23 8.37 -3.44 -20.40
CA GLN A 23 8.53 -4.53 -19.46
C GLN A 23 7.86 -4.17 -18.12
N ALA A 24 7.10 -5.13 -17.55
CA ALA A 24 6.52 -4.95 -16.23
C ALA A 24 7.59 -4.44 -15.25
N PRO A 25 7.27 -3.42 -14.44
CA PRO A 25 8.23 -2.84 -13.53
C PRO A 25 8.85 -3.93 -12.64
N SER A 26 10.16 -4.01 -12.60
CA SER A 26 10.84 -4.88 -11.64
C SER A 26 10.81 -4.22 -10.25
N TRP A 27 10.88 -5.03 -9.17
CA TRP A 27 11.01 -4.53 -7.79
C TRP A 27 12.11 -3.46 -7.63
N ASN A 28 13.15 -3.52 -8.44
CA ASN A 28 14.28 -2.59 -8.41
C ASN A 28 14.05 -1.26 -9.13
N GLN A 29 12.93 -1.07 -9.83
CA GLN A 29 12.66 0.16 -10.60
C GLN A 29 12.11 1.30 -9.73
N PHE A 30 11.56 0.99 -8.56
CA PHE A 30 10.96 1.95 -7.64
C PHE A 30 11.81 2.12 -6.40
N ARG A 31 12.91 2.85 -6.56
CA ARG A 31 13.77 3.17 -5.42
C ARG A 31 13.06 4.15 -4.50
N PRO A 32 13.02 3.87 -3.18
CA PRO A 32 12.52 4.83 -2.22
C PRO A 32 13.27 6.17 -2.34
N GLN A 33 12.52 7.26 -2.17
CA GLN A 33 13.10 8.60 -2.13
C GLN A 33 14.11 8.69 -0.98
N PRO A 34 15.36 9.14 -1.21
CA PRO A 34 16.35 9.30 -0.16
C PRO A 34 15.84 10.14 1.01
N GLY A 35 16.02 9.65 2.24
CA GLY A 35 15.57 10.29 3.47
C GLY A 35 14.08 10.08 3.80
N SER A 36 13.30 9.44 2.93
CA SER A 36 11.90 9.17 3.18
C SER A 36 11.67 8.05 4.23
N LEU A 37 10.45 8.01 4.80
CA LEU A 37 10.04 6.90 5.66
C LEU A 37 9.97 5.56 4.89
N LYS A 38 9.66 5.62 3.60
CA LYS A 38 9.71 4.47 2.70
C LYS A 38 11.12 3.90 2.62
N GLU A 39 12.14 4.74 2.41
CA GLU A 39 13.54 4.28 2.43
C GLU A 39 13.93 3.67 3.78
N LYS A 40 13.54 4.34 4.88
CA LYS A 40 13.75 3.84 6.24
C LYS A 40 13.16 2.44 6.42
N MET A 41 11.94 2.22 5.93
CA MET A 41 11.25 0.92 5.99
C MET A 41 11.97 -0.15 5.16
N HIS A 42 12.31 0.14 3.90
CA HIS A 42 13.01 -0.80 3.02
C HIS A 42 14.43 -1.15 3.51
N LYS A 43 15.08 -0.26 4.27
CA LYS A 43 16.35 -0.56 4.97
C LYS A 43 16.15 -1.38 6.24
N GLY A 44 14.95 -1.86 6.54
CA GLY A 44 14.66 -2.64 7.73
C GLY A 44 14.67 -1.83 9.04
N GLN A 45 14.75 -0.51 8.95
CA GLN A 45 14.72 0.37 10.11
C GLN A 45 13.27 0.50 10.65
N PRO A 46 13.08 0.68 11.97
CA PRO A 46 11.75 0.80 12.55
C PRO A 46 11.08 2.11 12.14
N VAL A 47 9.89 2.03 11.55
CA VAL A 47 8.96 3.15 11.40
C VAL A 47 8.03 3.14 12.61
N ARG A 48 8.07 4.20 13.41
CA ARG A 48 7.33 4.30 14.67
C ARG A 48 5.95 4.88 14.42
N THR A 49 4.92 4.10 14.71
CA THR A 49 3.53 4.52 14.59
C THR A 49 2.93 4.74 15.99
N ALA A 50 2.09 5.76 16.12
CA ALA A 50 1.25 5.96 17.28
C ALA A 50 -0.21 6.07 16.84
N ALA A 51 -1.15 5.54 17.64
CA ALA A 51 -2.57 5.72 17.36
C ALA A 51 -2.91 7.21 17.37
N ALA A 52 -3.71 7.66 16.41
CA ALA A 52 -4.16 9.04 16.35
C ALA A 52 -5.05 9.34 17.56
N PRO A 53 -4.90 10.52 18.20
CA PRO A 53 -5.82 11.00 19.22
C PRO A 53 -7.22 11.21 18.66
N THR A 54 -8.24 11.16 19.51
CA THR A 54 -9.64 11.24 19.08
C THR A 54 -10.10 12.64 18.70
N ASP A 55 -9.52 13.69 19.28
CA ASP A 55 -9.88 15.08 19.04
C ASP A 55 -8.92 15.82 18.08
N PHE A 56 -7.82 15.20 17.70
CA PHE A 56 -6.82 15.72 16.76
C PHE A 56 -6.28 17.12 17.10
N SER A 57 -6.33 17.53 18.35
CA SER A 57 -5.77 18.81 18.76
C SER A 57 -4.23 18.79 18.73
N ARG A 58 -3.63 19.95 18.49
CA ARG A 58 -2.17 20.08 18.51
C ARG A 58 -1.58 19.57 19.85
N SER A 59 -2.21 19.93 20.97
CA SER A 59 -1.74 19.54 22.30
C SER A 59 -1.76 18.02 22.48
N GLN A 60 -2.77 17.31 21.99
CA GLN A 60 -2.84 15.85 22.06
C GLN A 60 -1.79 15.18 21.17
N LEU A 61 -1.52 15.72 19.98
CA LEU A 61 -0.45 15.21 19.14
C LEU A 61 0.93 15.40 19.77
N GLU A 62 1.19 16.59 20.31
CA GLU A 62 2.44 16.89 21.04
C GLU A 62 2.62 16.00 22.29
N GLU A 63 1.55 15.77 23.04
CA GLU A 63 1.55 14.85 24.18
C GLU A 63 1.84 13.40 23.74
N SER A 64 1.22 12.96 22.64
CA SER A 64 1.47 11.64 22.08
C SER A 64 2.93 11.48 21.64
N ILE A 65 3.52 12.50 21.00
CA ILE A 65 4.94 12.50 20.65
C ILE A 65 5.80 12.45 21.92
N LYS A 66 5.49 13.25 22.93
CA LYS A 66 6.21 13.26 24.21
C LYS A 66 6.19 11.91 24.92
N LYS A 67 5.03 11.24 24.89
CA LYS A 67 4.82 9.92 25.53
C LYS A 67 5.55 8.80 24.80
N ASN A 68 5.51 8.81 23.47
CA ASN A 68 6.05 7.73 22.63
C ASN A 68 7.49 7.99 22.16
N GLY A 69 8.06 9.16 22.46
CA GLY A 69 9.28 9.64 21.84
C GLY A 69 9.03 10.07 20.40
N LYS A 70 9.94 9.75 19.47
CA LYS A 70 9.75 10.06 18.07
C LYS A 70 8.59 9.25 17.48
N VAL A 71 7.61 9.93 16.89
CA VAL A 71 6.52 9.36 16.10
C VAL A 71 6.81 9.66 14.63
N ASP A 72 6.89 8.65 13.77
CA ASP A 72 7.06 8.81 12.33
C ASP A 72 5.70 8.92 11.62
N LEU A 73 4.67 8.19 12.13
CA LEU A 73 3.31 8.18 11.58
C LEU A 73 2.27 8.16 12.69
N PHE A 74 1.26 9.03 12.61
CA PHE A 74 0.01 8.83 13.33
C PHE A 74 -0.92 7.91 12.53
N SER A 75 -1.46 6.89 13.19
CA SER A 75 -2.30 5.87 12.56
C SER A 75 -3.77 6.09 12.85
N LEU A 76 -4.56 6.26 11.80
CA LEU A 76 -6.01 6.27 11.79
C LEU A 76 -6.54 4.88 11.42
N ASP A 77 -7.50 4.39 12.19
CA ASP A 77 -8.18 3.13 11.93
C ASP A 77 -9.58 3.37 11.38
N GLY A 78 -9.73 3.32 10.06
CA GLY A 78 -11.03 3.48 9.41
C GLY A 78 -11.87 2.21 9.36
N GLN A 79 -11.30 1.05 9.66
CA GLN A 79 -12.04 -0.23 9.61
C GLN A 79 -12.95 -0.40 10.83
N HIS A 80 -12.47 -0.05 12.03
CA HIS A 80 -13.19 -0.30 13.27
C HIS A 80 -13.51 0.96 14.07
N ARG A 81 -13.16 2.14 13.56
CA ARG A 81 -13.40 3.42 14.23
C ARG A 81 -13.94 4.45 13.25
N PRO A 82 -14.74 5.42 13.73
CA PRO A 82 -15.16 6.54 12.90
C PRO A 82 -13.95 7.28 12.32
N LEU A 83 -13.99 7.57 11.04
CA LEU A 83 -13.03 8.47 10.39
C LEU A 83 -13.49 9.91 10.53
N PRO A 84 -12.54 10.88 10.60
CA PRO A 84 -12.88 12.28 10.40
C PRO A 84 -13.49 12.48 9.00
N ASP A 85 -14.28 13.52 8.82
CA ASP A 85 -14.65 13.94 7.48
C ASP A 85 -13.41 14.38 6.68
N GLU A 86 -13.55 14.52 5.37
CA GLU A 86 -12.40 14.83 4.51
C GLU A 86 -11.72 16.16 4.88
N ARG A 87 -12.46 17.16 5.34
CA ARG A 87 -11.90 18.47 5.73
C ARG A 87 -11.07 18.36 7.00
N ASP A 88 -11.56 17.59 7.95
CA ASP A 88 -10.86 17.37 9.21
C ASP A 88 -9.67 16.41 9.00
N LEU A 89 -9.77 15.46 8.07
CA LEU A 89 -8.63 14.64 7.66
C LEU A 89 -7.49 15.49 7.08
N VAL A 90 -7.82 16.45 6.20
CA VAL A 90 -6.81 17.39 5.66
C VAL A 90 -6.16 18.22 6.77
N LYS A 91 -6.95 18.76 7.72
CA LYS A 91 -6.41 19.52 8.87
C LYS A 91 -5.51 18.64 9.73
N PHE A 92 -5.91 17.41 9.97
CA PHE A 92 -5.13 16.44 10.74
C PHE A 92 -3.80 16.11 10.05
N CYS A 93 -3.83 15.81 8.75
CA CYS A 93 -2.62 15.53 7.99
C CYS A 93 -1.65 16.73 8.00
N LYS A 94 -2.17 17.94 7.79
CA LYS A 94 -1.38 19.17 7.85
C LYS A 94 -0.73 19.36 9.23
N LEU A 95 -1.52 19.25 10.29
CA LEU A 95 -1.03 19.43 11.66
C LEU A 95 0.01 18.36 12.02
N SER A 96 -0.22 17.12 11.62
CA SER A 96 0.72 16.03 11.82
C SER A 96 2.06 16.29 11.14
N GLU A 97 2.06 16.74 9.88
CA GLU A 97 3.28 17.06 9.13
C GLU A 97 4.01 18.28 9.71
N GLU A 98 3.31 19.30 10.21
CA GLU A 98 3.92 20.44 10.93
C GLU A 98 4.68 19.96 12.19
N LEU A 99 4.24 18.88 12.81
CA LEU A 99 4.89 18.28 13.98
C LEU A 99 5.96 17.23 13.61
N GLY A 100 6.23 17.05 12.31
CA GLY A 100 7.27 16.16 11.80
C GLY A 100 6.86 14.68 11.71
N ALA A 101 5.55 14.39 11.72
CA ALA A 101 5.01 13.05 11.54
C ALA A 101 4.04 13.00 10.34
N GLY A 102 4.08 11.92 9.56
CA GLY A 102 3.06 11.68 8.54
C GLY A 102 1.80 11.04 9.12
N VAL A 103 0.83 10.75 8.24
CA VAL A 103 -0.40 10.04 8.61
C VAL A 103 -0.47 8.71 7.86
N GLN A 104 -0.74 7.64 8.61
CA GLN A 104 -1.14 6.34 8.10
C GLN A 104 -2.64 6.18 8.26
N LEU A 105 -3.32 5.70 7.22
CA LEU A 105 -4.73 5.36 7.26
C LEU A 105 -4.92 3.88 6.93
N ARG A 106 -5.58 3.13 7.84
CA ARG A 106 -6.21 1.88 7.47
C ARG A 106 -7.58 2.22 6.87
N ILE A 107 -7.77 1.94 5.58
CA ILE A 107 -9.04 2.24 4.91
C ILE A 107 -10.18 1.36 5.47
N PRO A 108 -11.45 1.82 5.38
CA PRO A 108 -12.56 1.10 6.01
C PRO A 108 -12.82 -0.32 5.50
N HIS A 109 -12.53 -0.56 4.22
CA HIS A 109 -12.86 -1.83 3.58
C HIS A 109 -11.99 -2.05 2.34
N PRO A 110 -11.60 -3.31 1.99
CA PRO A 110 -10.79 -3.58 0.78
C PRO A 110 -11.46 -3.11 -0.53
N ARG A 111 -12.79 -3.12 -0.60
CA ARG A 111 -13.52 -2.57 -1.76
C ARG A 111 -13.31 -1.07 -1.99
N LEU A 112 -12.72 -0.35 -1.04
CA LEU A 112 -12.32 1.04 -1.20
C LEU A 112 -10.88 1.19 -1.67
N ALA A 113 -10.24 0.13 -2.15
CA ALA A 113 -8.89 0.16 -2.69
C ALA A 113 -8.71 1.21 -3.80
N TYR A 114 -9.75 1.46 -4.61
CA TYR A 114 -9.76 2.52 -5.62
C TYR A 114 -9.66 3.94 -5.04
N MET A 115 -9.94 4.13 -3.75
CA MET A 115 -9.85 5.42 -3.07
C MET A 115 -8.45 5.76 -2.55
N THR A 116 -7.47 4.87 -2.69
CA THR A 116 -6.12 5.08 -2.15
C THR A 116 -5.48 6.38 -2.65
N GLY A 117 -5.65 6.72 -3.93
CA GLY A 117 -5.21 8.00 -4.50
C GLY A 117 -5.96 9.19 -3.90
N ARG A 118 -7.27 9.07 -3.68
CA ARG A 118 -8.07 10.11 -3.05
C ARG A 118 -7.58 10.43 -1.64
N PHE A 119 -7.35 9.42 -0.81
CA PHE A 119 -6.82 9.63 0.53
C PHE A 119 -5.41 10.24 0.51
N ALA A 120 -4.58 9.85 -0.46
CA ALA A 120 -3.28 10.46 -0.65
C ALA A 120 -3.38 11.95 -1.04
N ASP A 121 -4.39 12.34 -1.84
CA ASP A 121 -4.67 13.74 -2.18
C ASP A 121 -5.12 14.56 -0.96
N LEU A 122 -5.71 13.91 0.05
CA LEU A 122 -6.07 14.54 1.33
C LEU A 122 -4.91 14.66 2.32
N GLY A 123 -3.71 14.21 1.94
CA GLY A 123 -2.49 14.33 2.75
C GLY A 123 -2.04 13.04 3.44
N VAL A 124 -2.76 11.93 3.30
CA VAL A 124 -2.35 10.64 3.86
C VAL A 124 -1.08 10.15 3.18
N LEU A 125 -0.04 9.83 3.96
CA LEU A 125 1.26 9.39 3.46
C LEU A 125 1.34 7.88 3.27
N ALA A 126 0.74 7.14 4.19
CA ALA A 126 0.78 5.69 4.20
C ALA A 126 -0.62 5.11 4.25
N ILE A 127 -0.93 4.16 3.38
CA ILE A 127 -2.24 3.51 3.35
C ILE A 127 -2.09 2.02 3.63
N MET A 128 -2.90 1.51 4.55
CA MET A 128 -3.07 0.09 4.79
C MET A 128 -4.45 -0.36 4.28
N VAL A 129 -4.45 -1.33 3.39
CA VAL A 129 -5.66 -1.99 2.90
C VAL A 129 -5.90 -3.24 3.76
N PRO A 130 -7.04 -3.32 4.48
CA PRO A 130 -7.38 -4.52 5.25
C PRO A 130 -7.89 -5.63 4.34
N LEU A 131 -7.92 -6.87 4.81
CA LEU A 131 -8.57 -8.02 4.18
C LEU A 131 -8.21 -8.20 2.69
N VAL A 132 -6.95 -8.04 2.33
CA VAL A 132 -6.51 -8.26 0.96
C VAL A 132 -6.36 -9.74 0.71
N GLU A 133 -7.31 -10.34 -0.02
CA GLU A 133 -7.38 -11.78 -0.25
C GLU A 133 -7.08 -12.20 -1.70
N ASP A 134 -7.13 -11.26 -2.63
CA ASP A 134 -7.03 -11.51 -4.07
C ASP A 134 -6.15 -10.48 -4.78
N VAL A 135 -5.82 -10.84 -6.01
CA VAL A 135 -4.94 -10.04 -6.89
C VAL A 135 -5.62 -8.77 -7.33
N GLU A 136 -6.91 -8.82 -7.56
CA GLU A 136 -7.72 -7.71 -8.07
C GLU A 136 -7.74 -6.55 -7.08
N THR A 137 -7.93 -6.84 -5.79
CA THR A 137 -7.84 -5.82 -4.71
C THR A 137 -6.45 -5.21 -4.62
N ALA A 138 -5.41 -6.06 -4.72
CA ALA A 138 -4.03 -5.59 -4.68
C ALA A 138 -3.71 -4.68 -5.88
N ASP A 139 -4.11 -5.08 -7.09
CA ASP A 139 -3.91 -4.29 -8.31
C ASP A 139 -4.68 -2.97 -8.28
N GLU A 140 -5.93 -2.98 -7.80
CA GLU A 140 -6.74 -1.79 -7.64
C GLU A 140 -6.07 -0.78 -6.69
N ALA A 141 -5.56 -1.25 -5.54
CA ALA A 141 -4.86 -0.40 -4.59
C ALA A 141 -3.60 0.23 -5.19
N ILE A 142 -2.74 -0.58 -5.81
CA ILE A 142 -1.49 -0.12 -6.42
C ILE A 142 -1.79 0.87 -7.56
N LYS A 143 -2.71 0.51 -8.45
CA LYS A 143 -3.11 1.32 -9.60
C LYS A 143 -3.53 2.73 -9.19
N ASN A 144 -4.34 2.84 -8.14
CA ASN A 144 -4.88 4.14 -7.71
C ASN A 144 -3.95 4.90 -6.77
N PHE A 145 -3.01 4.25 -6.09
CA PHE A 145 -2.10 4.91 -5.15
C PHE A 145 -0.89 5.55 -5.82
N TYR A 146 -0.34 4.91 -6.84
CA TYR A 146 0.88 5.35 -7.51
C TYR A 146 0.61 5.98 -8.88
N TYR A 147 1.48 6.89 -9.26
CA TYR A 147 1.51 7.44 -10.63
C TYR A 147 2.20 6.48 -11.60
N PRO A 148 2.01 6.65 -12.92
CA PRO A 148 2.76 5.88 -13.92
C PRO A 148 4.28 5.96 -13.70
N PRO A 149 5.06 4.91 -14.00
CA PRO A 149 4.61 3.65 -14.62
C PRO A 149 4.15 2.57 -13.63
N LEU A 150 4.10 2.85 -12.32
CA LEU A 150 3.71 1.87 -11.30
C LEU A 150 2.20 1.71 -11.17
N GLY A 151 1.46 2.79 -11.32
CA GLY A 151 0.01 2.86 -11.27
C GLY A 151 -0.54 3.88 -12.27
N ASP A 152 -1.82 4.23 -12.11
CA ASP A 152 -2.55 5.15 -12.97
C ASP A 152 -3.26 6.24 -12.16
N ARG A 153 -2.72 6.62 -10.98
CA ARG A 153 -3.33 7.64 -10.14
C ARG A 153 -3.58 8.91 -10.92
N SER A 154 -4.81 9.44 -10.81
CA SER A 154 -5.18 10.72 -11.39
C SER A 154 -4.37 11.85 -10.78
N TRP A 155 -3.95 12.81 -11.60
CA TRP A 155 -3.26 14.00 -11.14
C TRP A 155 -4.24 14.97 -10.50
N GLY A 156 -4.18 15.11 -9.16
CA GLY A 156 -5.01 16.03 -8.37
C GLY A 156 -4.29 17.30 -7.89
N GLY A 157 -3.00 17.43 -8.16
CA GLY A 157 -2.18 18.53 -7.69
C GLY A 157 -1.16 18.13 -6.61
N GLU A 158 -0.55 19.10 -5.98
CA GLU A 158 0.49 18.94 -4.97
C GLU A 158 -0.12 19.16 -3.57
N PHE A 159 -0.28 18.09 -2.81
CA PHE A 159 -0.95 18.14 -1.51
C PHE A 159 -0.07 17.60 -0.38
N ARG A 160 1.13 18.19 -0.25
CA ARG A 160 1.99 17.90 0.91
C ARG A 160 2.20 19.19 1.70
N PHE A 161 2.07 19.13 3.01
CA PHE A 161 2.00 20.28 3.89
C PHE A 161 3.31 20.58 4.62
N GLY A 162 4.02 19.57 5.07
CA GLY A 162 5.28 19.72 5.82
C GLY A 162 6.54 19.50 4.98
N GLU A 163 6.38 18.88 3.82
CA GLU A 163 7.46 18.58 2.89
C GLU A 163 7.50 19.60 1.74
N LYS A 164 8.63 19.69 1.07
CA LYS A 164 8.80 20.51 -0.13
C LYS A 164 8.91 19.60 -1.36
N PRO A 165 7.79 19.10 -1.89
CA PRO A 165 7.81 18.24 -3.06
C PRO A 165 8.26 19.03 -4.30
N PRO A 166 8.72 18.35 -5.36
CA PRO A 166 8.98 18.99 -6.64
C PRO A 166 7.71 19.65 -7.20
N THR A 167 7.86 20.82 -7.81
CA THR A 167 6.76 21.56 -8.44
C THR A 167 6.46 21.09 -9.87
N ASP A 168 7.41 20.44 -10.53
CA ASP A 168 7.21 19.79 -11.82
C ASP A 168 6.40 18.50 -11.65
N ARG A 169 5.34 18.34 -12.46
CA ARG A 169 4.39 17.21 -12.35
C ARG A 169 5.05 15.83 -12.44
N LEU A 170 5.98 15.66 -13.38
CA LEU A 170 6.63 14.37 -13.60
C LEU A 170 7.62 14.07 -12.47
N LYS A 171 8.35 15.07 -12.01
CA LYS A 171 9.24 14.95 -10.85
C LYS A 171 8.44 14.67 -9.58
N TYR A 172 7.28 15.34 -9.42
CA TYR A 172 6.38 15.06 -8.30
C TYR A 172 5.88 13.60 -8.34
N ALA A 173 5.45 13.11 -9.49
CA ALA A 173 4.99 11.74 -9.64
C ALA A 173 6.09 10.73 -9.25
N GLN A 174 7.32 10.95 -9.70
CA GLN A 174 8.47 10.13 -9.31
C GLN A 174 8.76 10.22 -7.81
N TRP A 175 8.75 11.42 -7.26
CA TRP A 175 8.94 11.67 -5.84
C TRP A 175 7.86 10.97 -5.02
N TRP A 176 6.58 11.08 -5.41
CA TRP A 176 5.49 10.39 -4.73
C TRP A 176 5.66 8.87 -4.75
N ASN A 177 5.97 8.30 -5.90
CA ASN A 177 6.18 6.86 -6.02
C ASN A 177 7.32 6.35 -5.11
N GLY A 178 8.31 7.20 -4.84
CA GLY A 178 9.39 6.91 -3.89
C GLY A 178 9.11 7.29 -2.43
N THR A 179 8.00 7.98 -2.13
CA THR A 179 7.72 8.53 -0.79
C THR A 179 6.46 7.94 -0.17
N GLY A 180 5.37 7.85 -0.93
CA GLY A 180 4.10 7.26 -0.47
C GLY A 180 4.26 5.78 -0.18
N MET A 181 3.62 5.29 0.87
CA MET A 181 3.75 3.91 1.34
C MET A 181 2.40 3.18 1.27
N LEU A 182 2.41 1.98 0.69
CA LEU A 182 1.23 1.11 0.57
C LEU A 182 1.49 -0.22 1.26
N GLY A 183 0.61 -0.60 2.17
CA GLY A 183 0.68 -1.88 2.87
C GLY A 183 -0.63 -2.65 2.83
N PHE A 184 -0.52 -3.96 2.99
CA PHE A 184 -1.65 -4.87 3.00
C PHE A 184 -1.72 -5.65 4.31
N GLN A 185 -2.93 -5.85 4.81
CA GLN A 185 -3.16 -6.65 5.99
C GLN A 185 -3.53 -8.07 5.58
N ILE A 186 -2.73 -9.04 6.03
CA ILE A 186 -2.94 -10.46 5.81
C ILE A 186 -3.59 -11.02 7.08
N GLU A 187 -4.87 -11.32 6.98
CA GLU A 187 -5.69 -11.64 8.15
C GLU A 187 -6.73 -12.74 7.90
N THR A 188 -6.58 -13.44 6.76
CA THR A 188 -7.35 -14.66 6.47
C THR A 188 -6.44 -15.75 5.90
N VAL A 189 -6.85 -17.01 6.03
CA VAL A 189 -6.16 -18.16 5.43
C VAL A 189 -6.06 -18.02 3.92
N ARG A 190 -7.12 -17.51 3.29
CA ARG A 190 -7.12 -17.23 1.84
C ARG A 190 -6.06 -16.21 1.45
N ALA A 191 -5.95 -15.11 2.21
CA ALA A 191 -4.91 -14.10 1.99
C ALA A 191 -3.51 -14.70 2.11
N ALA A 192 -3.27 -15.51 3.15
CA ALA A 192 -1.99 -16.17 3.36
C ALA A 192 -1.62 -17.09 2.20
N LEU A 193 -2.55 -17.91 1.71
CA LEU A 193 -2.32 -18.82 0.58
C LEU A 193 -2.07 -18.09 -0.74
N ASN A 194 -2.63 -16.89 -0.91
CA ASN A 194 -2.48 -16.06 -2.09
C ASN A 194 -1.32 -15.04 -1.98
N VAL A 195 -0.59 -14.99 -0.87
CA VAL A 195 0.33 -13.90 -0.54
C VAL A 195 1.37 -13.59 -1.64
N ARG A 196 1.90 -14.63 -2.31
CA ARG A 196 2.84 -14.44 -3.44
C ARG A 196 2.23 -13.72 -4.65
N LYS A 197 0.91 -13.81 -4.83
CA LYS A 197 0.20 -13.15 -5.93
C LYS A 197 -0.23 -11.73 -5.54
N ILE A 198 -0.52 -11.53 -4.25
CA ILE A 198 -0.93 -10.25 -3.67
C ILE A 198 0.25 -9.28 -3.56
N VAL A 199 1.39 -9.79 -3.06
CA VAL A 199 2.59 -8.97 -2.87
C VAL A 199 3.33 -8.83 -4.19
N LYS A 200 3.42 -7.61 -4.67
CA LYS A 200 4.05 -7.25 -5.96
C LYS A 200 4.67 -5.85 -5.86
N PRO A 201 5.41 -5.38 -6.89
CA PRO A 201 5.99 -4.04 -6.88
C PRO A 201 4.97 -2.97 -6.50
N GLY A 202 5.31 -2.12 -5.53
CA GLY A 202 4.42 -1.12 -4.96
C GLY A 202 3.83 -1.48 -3.60
N VAL A 203 3.95 -2.73 -3.14
CA VAL A 203 3.59 -3.12 -1.77
C VAL A 203 4.82 -2.98 -0.88
N ASP A 204 4.80 -2.03 0.05
CA ASP A 204 5.95 -1.69 0.89
C ASP A 204 6.00 -2.53 2.18
N TRP A 205 4.86 -2.90 2.74
CA TRP A 205 4.81 -3.74 3.95
C TRP A 205 3.57 -4.62 4.02
N ILE A 206 3.70 -5.68 4.79
CA ILE A 206 2.60 -6.53 5.23
C ILE A 206 2.35 -6.29 6.72
N SER A 207 1.09 -6.25 7.11
CA SER A 207 0.64 -6.24 8.50
C SER A 207 -0.11 -7.53 8.82
N TRP A 208 0.00 -8.01 10.05
CA TRP A 208 -0.81 -9.12 10.54
C TRP A 208 -2.13 -8.63 11.12
N GLY A 209 -3.22 -9.36 10.85
CA GLY A 209 -4.50 -9.22 11.52
C GLY A 209 -4.77 -10.46 12.41
N PRO A 210 -4.13 -10.56 13.59
CA PRO A 210 -4.17 -11.80 14.39
C PRO A 210 -5.56 -12.17 14.86
N GLY A 211 -6.44 -11.20 15.13
CA GLY A 211 -7.82 -11.44 15.54
C GLY A 211 -8.63 -12.14 14.45
N ASP A 212 -8.67 -11.52 13.26
CA ASP A 212 -9.41 -12.07 12.12
C ASP A 212 -8.80 -13.38 11.63
N MET A 213 -7.46 -13.49 11.60
CA MET A 213 -6.78 -14.72 11.21
C MET A 213 -7.10 -15.87 12.16
N SER A 214 -7.08 -15.64 13.48
CA SER A 214 -7.46 -16.67 14.46
C SER A 214 -8.89 -17.13 14.24
N PHE A 215 -9.81 -16.19 14.08
CA PHE A 215 -11.20 -16.47 13.84
C PHE A 215 -11.41 -17.23 12.51
N ASP A 216 -10.66 -16.87 11.46
CA ASP A 216 -10.72 -17.56 10.17
C ASP A 216 -10.21 -19.01 10.25
N ILE A 217 -9.14 -19.26 11.02
CA ILE A 217 -8.63 -20.62 11.28
C ILE A 217 -9.68 -21.44 12.04
N GLU A 218 -10.27 -20.88 13.10
CA GLU A 218 -11.23 -21.57 13.97
C GLU A 218 -12.51 -21.96 13.25
N ARG A 219 -13.05 -21.08 12.39
CA ARG A 219 -14.30 -21.34 11.67
C ARG A 219 -14.16 -22.31 10.49
N HIS A 220 -12.94 -22.60 10.04
CA HIS A 220 -12.70 -23.50 8.91
C HIS A 220 -12.04 -24.81 9.38
N SER A 221 -12.83 -25.85 9.60
CA SER A 221 -12.34 -27.17 10.04
C SER A 221 -11.24 -27.75 9.15
N ASN A 222 -11.28 -27.43 7.85
CA ASN A 222 -10.31 -27.88 6.84
C ASN A 222 -9.18 -26.87 6.61
N SER A 223 -8.97 -25.90 7.50
CA SER A 223 -7.84 -24.99 7.40
C SER A 223 -6.52 -25.76 7.36
N PRO A 224 -5.60 -25.44 6.42
CA PRO A 224 -4.26 -26.03 6.39
C PRO A 224 -3.40 -25.57 7.57
N PHE A 225 -3.81 -24.53 8.28
CA PHE A 225 -3.15 -23.99 9.45
C PHE A 225 -3.99 -24.22 10.70
N LYS A 226 -3.32 -24.47 11.82
CA LYS A 226 -3.96 -24.64 13.13
C LYS A 226 -3.61 -23.50 14.10
N THR A 227 -2.55 -22.76 13.81
CA THR A 227 -2.05 -21.69 14.67
C THR A 227 -1.59 -20.48 13.86
N LEU A 228 -1.58 -19.31 14.49
CA LEU A 228 -1.01 -18.09 13.90
C LEU A 228 0.46 -18.29 13.52
N ASN A 229 1.24 -19.00 14.34
CA ASN A 229 2.66 -19.25 14.09
C ASN A 229 2.88 -20.03 12.80
N GLU A 230 2.02 -20.99 12.47
CA GLU A 230 2.09 -21.72 11.20
C GLU A 230 1.82 -20.81 10.01
N VAL A 231 0.81 -19.93 10.12
CA VAL A 231 0.52 -18.92 9.08
C VAL A 231 1.69 -17.96 8.91
N HIS A 232 2.22 -17.43 9.99
CA HIS A 232 3.36 -16.49 9.94
C HIS A 232 4.58 -17.13 9.28
N ALA A 233 4.92 -18.36 9.70
CA ALA A 233 6.05 -19.10 9.12
C ALA A 233 5.84 -19.34 7.62
N PHE A 234 4.63 -19.74 7.23
CA PHE A 234 4.27 -19.94 5.82
C PHE A 234 4.42 -18.65 5.01
N VAL A 235 3.83 -17.54 5.46
CA VAL A 235 3.88 -16.26 4.74
C VAL A 235 5.31 -15.75 4.62
N ILE A 236 6.10 -15.83 5.69
CA ILE A 236 7.52 -15.44 5.68
C ILE A 236 8.29 -16.26 4.65
N GLU A 237 8.09 -17.59 4.60
CA GLU A 237 8.72 -18.46 3.62
C GLU A 237 8.30 -18.12 2.19
N GLN A 238 7.00 -17.86 1.96
CA GLN A 238 6.48 -17.50 0.64
C GLN A 238 7.05 -16.18 0.12
N LEU A 239 7.39 -15.24 1.00
CA LEU A 239 7.87 -13.90 0.64
C LEU A 239 9.40 -13.76 0.69
N LYS A 240 10.14 -14.87 0.85
CA LYS A 240 11.61 -14.83 0.71
C LYS A 240 12.02 -14.28 -0.65
N GLY A 241 12.88 -13.26 -0.64
CA GLY A 241 13.38 -12.59 -1.84
C GLY A 241 12.46 -11.49 -2.39
N PHE A 242 11.31 -11.25 -1.76
CA PHE A 242 10.49 -10.09 -2.07
C PHE A 242 11.00 -8.85 -1.33
N ASP A 243 10.99 -7.71 -2.01
CA ASP A 243 11.31 -6.42 -1.40
C ASP A 243 10.08 -5.82 -0.69
N VAL A 244 9.70 -6.46 0.40
CA VAL A 244 8.56 -6.08 1.22
C VAL A 244 8.92 -6.20 2.70
N ARG A 245 8.51 -5.22 3.51
CA ARG A 245 8.71 -5.28 4.95
C ARG A 245 7.68 -6.22 5.58
N LEU A 246 8.18 -7.22 6.29
CA LEU A 246 7.37 -8.10 7.12
C LEU A 246 7.43 -7.64 8.58
N PRO A 247 6.31 -7.62 9.31
CA PRO A 247 6.32 -7.40 10.74
C PRO A 247 6.99 -8.58 11.44
N ALA A 248 7.48 -8.34 12.65
CA ALA A 248 7.84 -9.45 13.53
C ALA A 248 6.58 -10.30 13.80
N PRO A 249 6.72 -11.61 13.92
CA PRO A 249 5.62 -12.51 14.27
C PRO A 249 5.04 -12.21 15.65
#